data_b59a9ba225ae1af0c92f8c41891eff6b
#
_entry.id   b59a9ba225ae1af0c92f8c41891eff6b
#
_cell.length_a   1.000
_cell.length_b   1.000
_cell.length_c   1.000
_cell.angle_alpha   90.00
_cell.angle_beta   90.00
_cell.angle_gamma   90.00
#
_symmetry.space_group_name_H-M   'P 1'
#
loop_
_entity.id
_entity.type
_entity.pdbx_description
1 polymer ?
#
loop_
_entity_poly.entity_id
_entity_poly.type
_entity_poly.pdbx_seq_one_letter_code
_entity_poly.pdbx_strand_id
1 'polypeptide(L)'
;MALELRQQLKLTQQLIMTPQLQMAIKLLQLSRLELMDTIQTELEENPALEEVPDGTSTEQSTEPTEAATTESPEVKEVTIEDKIQEDIDWSNYLDEYNTPGRVHHESENRDTPRFEAFIASNESLNDHLLWQFLMTKPDKEEESIASLIIGNLNKDGYLDVSVEEIEITSGSPLEKIEEVLSIIQTFDPIGVGARNLSECLLIQAKFLGLDDTLVIDIITNHLSNLEKKNYKAICKALKKSMDEVVSAINIITSLEPKPGRQFSDETPQYINPDIYVYKLEDEFVIMLNDDGMPKLRVNSFYKSSITRGKNISGEAEDYIQEKMRSAAWLIKSIHQRQKTIYRVMESILRFQREFFDKGIAHLKPMVLRDVAQDIQMHESTISRVTTNKYAFTPQGIYELKYFFNSSIRRSQGGSIASASVQDKIRQIIAGENPKKPYSDDKIAQILKEDQINIARRTVAKYREMLKVLPSNKRKQI
;
A
#
# COMPACT_ATOMS: atom_id res chain seq x y z
N MET A 1 -16.11 70.33 13.36
CA MET A 1 -15.96 68.87 13.58
C MET A 1 -14.73 68.43 12.85
N ALA A 2 -13.61 68.24 13.56
CA ALA A 2 -12.35 67.75 13.01
C ALA A 2 -12.34 66.22 13.04
N LEU A 3 -12.23 65.60 11.90
CA LEU A 3 -12.05 64.14 11.74
C LEU A 3 -10.59 63.75 12.02
N GLU A 4 -10.32 63.21 13.21
CA GLU A 4 -9.04 62.58 13.51
C GLU A 4 -8.95 61.20 12.79
N LEU A 5 -8.12 61.11 11.76
CA LEU A 5 -7.71 59.87 11.11
C LEU A 5 -6.68 59.16 12.00
N ARG A 6 -7.11 58.19 12.82
CA ARG A 6 -6.21 57.27 13.52
C ARG A 6 -5.79 56.14 12.55
N GLN A 7 -4.58 56.21 12.04
CA GLN A 7 -3.92 55.08 11.39
C GLN A 7 -3.54 54.02 12.43
N GLN A 8 -4.25 52.91 12.45
CA GLN A 8 -3.81 51.71 13.17
C GLN A 8 -2.89 50.90 12.24
N LEU A 9 -1.60 50.94 12.49
CA LEU A 9 -0.61 50.02 11.89
C LEU A 9 -0.88 48.60 12.47
N LYS A 10 -1.61 47.77 11.74
CA LYS A 10 -1.63 46.31 11.99
C LYS A 10 -0.32 45.74 11.44
N LEU A 11 0.64 45.48 12.32
CA LEU A 11 1.79 44.62 12.04
C LEU A 11 1.27 43.20 11.88
N THR A 12 0.98 42.77 10.66
CA THR A 12 0.81 41.38 10.30
C THR A 12 2.19 40.77 10.19
N GLN A 13 2.64 40.06 11.22
CA GLN A 13 3.81 39.18 11.12
C GLN A 13 3.47 38.06 10.15
N GLN A 14 3.91 38.13 8.93
CA GLN A 14 3.95 36.99 8.01
C GLN A 14 5.11 36.14 8.45
N LEU A 15 4.79 34.94 8.97
CA LEU A 15 5.75 33.88 9.23
C LEU A 15 6.33 33.44 7.88
N ILE A 16 7.48 33.98 7.50
CA ILE A 16 8.24 33.52 6.33
C ILE A 16 8.87 32.19 6.73
N MET A 17 8.31 31.10 6.22
CA MET A 17 8.88 29.76 6.44
C MET A 17 10.25 29.69 5.75
N THR A 18 11.28 29.39 6.52
CA THR A 18 12.63 29.15 5.96
C THR A 18 12.63 27.89 5.07
N PRO A 19 13.45 27.84 4.00
CA PRO A 19 13.56 26.68 3.13
C PRO A 19 13.87 25.38 3.90
N GLN A 20 14.70 25.46 4.93
CA GLN A 20 15.04 24.35 5.81
C GLN A 20 13.81 23.80 6.55
N LEU A 21 12.95 24.68 7.07
CA LEU A 21 11.74 24.24 7.76
C LEU A 21 10.73 23.59 6.78
N GLN A 22 10.64 24.07 5.55
CA GLN A 22 9.84 23.45 4.51
C GLN A 22 10.36 22.05 4.16
N MET A 23 11.68 21.90 4.03
CA MET A 23 12.32 20.62 3.77
C MET A 23 12.11 19.64 4.95
N ALA A 24 12.24 20.08 6.20
CA ALA A 24 11.96 19.25 7.38
C ALA A 24 10.53 18.72 7.39
N ILE A 25 9.56 19.58 7.07
CA ILE A 25 8.15 19.19 6.96
C ILE A 25 7.95 18.18 5.81
N LYS A 26 8.60 18.42 4.67
CA LYS A 26 8.55 17.50 3.52
C LYS A 26 9.14 16.14 3.89
N LEU A 27 10.29 16.10 4.55
CA LEU A 27 10.93 14.87 5.02
C LEU A 27 10.03 14.03 5.94
N LEU A 28 9.19 14.65 6.78
CA LEU A 28 8.23 13.93 7.63
C LEU A 28 7.13 13.22 6.83
N GLN A 29 6.74 13.75 5.66
CA GLN A 29 5.65 13.21 4.83
C GLN A 29 6.09 12.11 3.87
N LEU A 30 7.36 12.17 3.41
CA LEU A 30 7.88 11.26 2.39
C LEU A 30 7.68 9.78 2.79
N SER A 31 7.35 8.95 1.82
CA SER A 31 7.40 7.50 1.95
C SER A 31 8.86 7.05 2.15
N ARG A 32 9.08 5.77 2.42
CA ARG A 32 10.44 5.23 2.56
C ARG A 32 11.24 5.33 1.27
N LEU A 33 10.63 4.96 0.13
CA LEU A 33 11.28 5.04 -1.18
C LEU A 33 11.64 6.47 -1.54
N GLU A 34 10.69 7.40 -1.43
CA GLU A 34 10.93 8.83 -1.68
C GLU A 34 12.01 9.41 -0.76
N LEU A 35 12.11 8.92 0.49
CA LEU A 35 13.17 9.34 1.41
C LEU A 35 14.53 8.84 0.93
N MET A 36 14.63 7.58 0.47
CA MET A 36 15.87 7.04 -0.08
C MET A 36 16.31 7.82 -1.31
N ASP A 37 15.40 8.12 -2.23
CA ASP A 37 15.69 8.94 -3.42
C ASP A 37 16.19 10.34 -3.04
N THR A 38 15.55 10.99 -2.04
CA THR A 38 16.01 12.31 -1.56
C THR A 38 17.37 12.24 -0.86
N ILE A 39 17.65 11.19 -0.10
CA ILE A 39 18.97 10.99 0.52
C ILE A 39 20.03 10.78 -0.57
N GLN A 40 19.74 9.99 -1.59
CA GLN A 40 20.67 9.74 -2.69
C GLN A 40 20.97 11.03 -3.46
N THR A 41 19.95 11.83 -3.77
CA THR A 41 20.12 13.14 -4.39
C THR A 41 21.00 14.06 -3.54
N GLU A 42 20.78 14.11 -2.24
CA GLU A 42 21.60 14.92 -1.32
C GLU A 42 23.04 14.39 -1.20
N LEU A 43 23.26 13.06 -1.29
CA LEU A 43 24.61 12.47 -1.33
C LEU A 43 25.38 12.88 -2.60
N GLU A 44 24.68 13.02 -3.74
CA GLU A 44 25.28 13.48 -4.99
C GLU A 44 25.58 14.99 -4.97
N GLU A 45 24.71 15.80 -4.35
CA GLU A 45 24.86 17.27 -4.29
C GLU A 45 25.79 17.75 -3.18
N ASN A 46 25.95 16.99 -2.11
CA ASN A 46 26.70 17.41 -0.91
C ASN A 46 27.94 16.54 -0.66
N PRO A 47 29.13 16.99 -1.03
CA PRO A 47 30.36 16.24 -0.84
C PRO A 47 30.76 16.04 0.64
N ALA A 48 30.12 16.76 1.58
CA ALA A 48 30.36 16.61 3.00
C ALA A 48 29.61 15.42 3.62
N LEU A 49 28.64 14.82 2.89
CA LEU A 49 27.94 13.61 3.28
C LEU A 49 28.68 12.37 2.81
N GLU A 50 28.74 11.36 3.63
CA GLU A 50 29.36 10.07 3.33
C GLU A 50 28.47 8.94 3.84
N GLU A 51 28.34 7.89 3.04
CA GLU A 51 27.68 6.66 3.44
C GLU A 51 28.68 5.75 4.16
N VAL A 52 28.31 5.24 5.31
CA VAL A 52 29.12 4.25 6.04
C VAL A 52 28.75 2.87 5.53
N PRO A 53 29.62 2.16 4.79
CA PRO A 53 29.35 0.80 4.38
C PRO A 53 29.22 -0.11 5.61
N ASP A 54 28.21 -0.98 5.60
CA ASP A 54 27.83 -1.89 6.72
C ASP A 54 28.92 -2.92 7.11
N GLY A 55 30.19 -2.62 6.90
CA GLY A 55 31.30 -3.54 7.17
C GLY A 55 32.50 -2.94 7.88
N THR A 56 32.54 -1.63 8.10
CA THR A 56 33.74 -0.99 8.67
C THR A 56 33.44 -0.39 10.03
N SER A 57 33.39 -1.24 11.07
CA SER A 57 33.65 -0.79 12.44
C SER A 57 35.17 -0.61 12.60
N THR A 58 35.65 0.61 12.36
CA THR A 58 37.05 0.96 12.72
C THR A 58 37.07 1.10 14.22
N GLU A 59 37.56 0.05 14.89
CA GLU A 59 37.98 0.13 16.29
C GLU A 59 39.12 1.15 16.42
N GLN A 60 38.82 2.33 16.93
CA GLN A 60 39.82 3.16 17.57
C GLN A 60 39.75 2.88 19.08
N SER A 61 40.66 1.99 19.51
CA SER A 61 40.96 1.77 20.90
C SER A 61 41.44 3.07 21.54
N THR A 62 40.68 3.60 22.47
CA THR A 62 41.14 4.51 23.49
C THR A 62 41.01 3.82 24.84
N GLU A 63 42.15 3.69 25.53
CA GLU A 63 42.28 3.10 26.86
C GLU A 63 41.38 3.78 27.90
N PRO A 64 40.91 3.03 28.91
CA PRO A 64 40.03 3.59 29.94
C PRO A 64 40.87 4.27 31.01
N THR A 65 40.64 5.54 31.25
CA THR A 65 41.05 6.21 32.48
C THR A 65 39.87 6.24 33.45
N GLU A 66 40.14 5.73 34.65
CA GLU A 66 39.20 5.56 35.74
C GLU A 66 38.65 6.87 36.33
N ALA A 67 37.42 6.74 36.81
CA ALA A 67 36.79 7.39 37.96
C ALA A 67 36.38 8.87 37.89
N ALA A 68 35.07 9.10 37.92
CA ALA A 68 34.47 9.77 39.08
C ALA A 68 32.91 9.81 38.92
N THR A 69 32.28 9.37 39.98
CA THR A 69 30.88 9.52 40.37
C THR A 69 30.35 10.96 40.22
N THR A 70 29.15 11.15 39.75
CA THR A 70 28.02 11.87 40.39
C THR A 70 27.07 12.53 39.39
N GLU A 71 25.78 12.33 39.69
CA GLU A 71 24.63 13.21 39.47
C GLU A 71 24.03 13.39 38.07
N SER A 72 22.83 12.93 37.95
CA SER A 72 21.85 13.19 36.87
C SER A 72 21.55 14.69 36.77
N PRO A 73 21.60 15.30 35.59
CA PRO A 73 20.95 16.58 35.40
C PRO A 73 19.58 16.39 34.74
N GLU A 74 18.57 17.00 35.34
CA GLU A 74 17.23 17.24 34.84
C GLU A 74 17.26 17.83 33.44
N VAL A 75 16.44 17.25 32.58
CA VAL A 75 16.23 17.72 31.20
C VAL A 75 15.35 18.98 31.25
N LYS A 76 15.94 20.14 31.11
CA LYS A 76 15.23 21.38 30.84
C LYS A 76 14.76 21.40 29.39
N GLU A 77 13.44 21.50 29.22
CA GLU A 77 12.77 21.79 27.94
C GLU A 77 13.32 23.09 27.33
N VAL A 78 13.83 22.98 26.10
CA VAL A 78 14.19 24.15 25.29
C VAL A 78 13.04 24.44 24.36
N THR A 79 12.28 25.48 24.69
CA THR A 79 11.35 26.16 23.78
C THR A 79 12.09 26.65 22.55
N ILE A 80 11.57 26.28 21.37
CA ILE A 80 12.10 26.65 20.06
C ILE A 80 11.67 28.10 19.74
N GLU A 81 12.30 29.05 20.39
CA GLU A 81 12.34 30.46 19.93
C GLU A 81 13.62 31.10 20.47
N ASP A 82 14.42 31.63 19.54
CA ASP A 82 15.59 32.48 19.78
C ASP A 82 16.78 31.89 20.55
N LYS A 83 17.56 31.00 19.89
CA LYS A 83 19.03 30.93 20.03
C LYS A 83 19.63 29.92 19.04
N ILE A 84 19.61 30.24 17.77
CA ILE A 84 20.48 29.61 16.77
C ILE A 84 21.59 30.63 16.47
N GLN A 85 22.39 30.91 17.46
CA GLN A 85 23.70 31.54 17.27
C GLN A 85 24.57 31.12 18.48
N GLU A 86 25.70 30.51 18.11
CA GLU A 86 26.85 30.25 18.97
C GLU A 86 26.83 29.01 19.88
N ASP A 87 27.83 28.17 19.66
CA ASP A 87 28.27 27.00 20.43
C ASP A 87 27.38 25.73 20.37
N ILE A 88 27.36 25.10 19.20
CA ILE A 88 27.00 23.68 19.12
C ILE A 88 28.28 22.86 19.30
N ASP A 89 28.45 22.30 20.49
CA ASP A 89 29.50 21.35 20.75
C ASP A 89 29.20 20.01 20.08
N TRP A 90 29.85 19.77 18.96
CA TRP A 90 29.63 18.64 18.06
C TRP A 90 30.23 17.33 18.58
N SER A 91 31.07 17.37 19.63
CA SER A 91 31.80 16.21 20.13
C SER A 91 30.88 15.21 20.84
N ASN A 92 29.86 15.67 21.57
CA ASN A 92 28.97 14.81 22.34
C ASN A 92 27.91 14.12 21.49
N TYR A 93 27.71 14.56 20.26
CA TYR A 93 26.61 14.00 19.39
C TYR A 93 27.09 12.79 18.57
N LEU A 94 28.38 12.60 18.41
CA LEU A 94 28.96 11.54 17.57
C LEU A 94 29.39 10.28 18.37
N ASP A 95 29.44 10.35 19.69
CA ASP A 95 29.94 9.23 20.52
C ASP A 95 28.82 8.28 21.01
N GLU A 96 27.54 8.63 20.84
CA GLU A 96 26.42 7.85 21.41
C GLU A 96 25.99 6.65 20.54
N TYR A 97 26.60 6.41 19.37
CA TYR A 97 26.21 5.36 18.43
C TYR A 97 27.16 4.15 18.32
N ASN A 98 28.05 3.96 19.29
CA ASN A 98 28.91 2.78 19.31
C ASN A 98 28.33 1.68 20.20
N THR A 99 27.37 0.90 19.70
CA THR A 99 26.94 -0.30 20.42
C THR A 99 27.68 -1.52 19.87
N PRO A 100 28.50 -2.21 20.70
CA PRO A 100 29.18 -3.43 20.27
C PRO A 100 28.27 -4.64 20.38
N GLY A 101 28.02 -5.32 19.31
CA GLY A 101 27.30 -6.59 19.33
C GLY A 101 27.02 -7.22 17.96
N ARG A 102 28.03 -7.62 17.21
CA ARG A 102 27.87 -8.57 16.12
C ARG A 102 28.83 -9.74 16.25
N VAL A 103 28.23 -10.92 16.34
CA VAL A 103 28.91 -12.20 16.24
C VAL A 103 29.34 -12.39 14.78
N HIS A 104 30.63 -12.54 14.54
CA HIS A 104 31.19 -12.94 13.24
C HIS A 104 30.72 -14.36 12.92
N HIS A 105 29.91 -14.51 11.88
CA HIS A 105 29.82 -15.75 11.14
C HIS A 105 30.88 -15.74 10.04
N GLU A 106 31.86 -16.63 10.16
CA GLU A 106 32.76 -16.97 9.07
C GLU A 106 31.90 -17.53 7.91
N SER A 107 31.84 -16.78 6.83
CA SER A 107 31.24 -17.28 5.58
C SER A 107 32.23 -18.25 4.92
N GLU A 108 32.04 -19.54 5.15
CA GLU A 108 32.59 -20.57 4.25
C GLU A 108 32.17 -20.21 2.80
N ASN A 109 33.14 -20.13 1.91
CA ASN A 109 32.94 -20.05 0.48
C ASN A 109 32.16 -21.30 0.00
N ARG A 110 30.85 -21.28 0.15
CA ARG A 110 29.97 -22.18 -0.59
C ARG A 110 29.76 -21.57 -1.95
N ASP A 111 30.10 -22.33 -2.98
CA ASP A 111 29.71 -22.02 -4.34
C ASP A 111 28.23 -21.62 -4.33
N THR A 112 27.96 -20.33 -4.48
CA THR A 112 26.58 -19.83 -4.53
C THR A 112 25.91 -20.52 -5.71
N PRO A 113 24.83 -21.27 -5.49
CA PRO A 113 24.11 -21.89 -6.58
C PRO A 113 23.77 -20.80 -7.59
N ARG A 114 24.01 -21.05 -8.86
CA ARG A 114 23.66 -20.11 -9.94
C ARG A 114 22.15 -19.94 -9.92
N PHE A 115 21.67 -18.87 -9.30
CA PHE A 115 20.23 -18.56 -9.20
C PHE A 115 19.57 -18.46 -10.58
N GLU A 116 20.32 -18.12 -11.62
CA GLU A 116 19.87 -18.08 -13.00
C GLU A 116 19.30 -19.42 -13.50
N ALA A 117 19.79 -20.56 -12.96
CA ALA A 117 19.30 -21.89 -13.32
C ALA A 117 17.92 -22.21 -12.68
N PHE A 118 17.47 -21.45 -11.69
CA PHE A 118 16.20 -21.64 -11.01
C PHE A 118 15.14 -20.59 -11.39
N ILE A 119 15.49 -19.61 -12.22
CA ILE A 119 14.52 -18.65 -12.73
C ILE A 119 13.76 -19.35 -13.86
N ALA A 120 12.60 -19.92 -13.55
CA ALA A 120 11.64 -20.31 -14.55
C ALA A 120 11.11 -19.03 -15.20
N SER A 121 11.29 -18.85 -16.50
CA SER A 121 10.61 -17.80 -17.25
C SER A 121 9.11 -18.12 -17.23
N ASN A 122 8.30 -17.24 -16.67
CA ASN A 122 6.86 -17.35 -16.81
C ASN A 122 6.52 -17.10 -18.28
N GLU A 123 5.88 -18.07 -18.92
CA GLU A 123 5.41 -17.92 -20.29
C GLU A 123 4.23 -16.93 -20.30
N SER A 124 4.32 -15.89 -21.11
CA SER A 124 3.22 -14.96 -21.29
C SER A 124 2.08 -15.62 -22.07
N LEU A 125 0.83 -15.13 -21.86
CA LEU A 125 -0.31 -15.60 -22.67
C LEU A 125 -0.04 -15.49 -24.16
N ASN A 126 0.58 -14.40 -24.58
CA ASN A 126 0.89 -14.15 -26.00
C ASN A 126 1.89 -15.17 -26.55
N ASP A 127 2.94 -15.48 -25.81
CA ASP A 127 3.94 -16.47 -26.24
C ASP A 127 3.33 -17.86 -26.34
N HIS A 128 2.49 -18.23 -25.36
CA HIS A 128 1.80 -19.50 -25.34
C HIS A 128 0.86 -19.68 -26.54
N LEU A 129 0.05 -18.68 -26.85
CA LEU A 129 -0.86 -18.70 -28.00
C LEU A 129 -0.13 -18.69 -29.33
N LEU A 130 0.95 -17.91 -29.46
CA LEU A 130 1.80 -17.92 -30.65
C LEU A 130 2.43 -19.29 -30.88
N TRP A 131 2.92 -19.93 -29.82
CA TRP A 131 3.47 -21.26 -29.90
C TRP A 131 2.43 -22.28 -30.36
N GLN A 132 1.21 -22.25 -29.83
CA GLN A 132 0.10 -23.12 -30.27
C GLN A 132 -0.26 -22.87 -31.73
N PHE A 133 -0.32 -21.60 -32.15
CA PHE A 133 -0.64 -21.24 -33.53
C PHE A 133 0.42 -21.75 -34.51
N LEU A 134 1.71 -21.60 -34.20
CA LEU A 134 2.81 -22.11 -35.02
C LEU A 134 2.78 -23.64 -35.19
N MET A 135 2.26 -24.37 -34.21
CA MET A 135 2.06 -25.83 -34.28
C MET A 135 1.02 -26.24 -35.35
N THR A 136 0.09 -25.37 -35.68
CA THR A 136 -0.91 -25.63 -36.76
C THR A 136 -0.33 -25.50 -38.17
N LYS A 137 0.96 -25.06 -38.30
CA LYS A 137 1.67 -24.82 -39.58
C LYS A 137 0.91 -23.81 -40.47
N PRO A 138 0.71 -22.60 -40.04
CA PRO A 138 0.00 -21.58 -40.79
C PRO A 138 0.80 -21.09 -41.99
N ASP A 139 0.08 -20.47 -42.92
CA ASP A 139 0.68 -19.68 -43.99
C ASP A 139 1.28 -18.38 -43.44
N LYS A 140 2.26 -17.79 -44.17
CA LYS A 140 2.91 -16.54 -43.73
C LYS A 140 1.95 -15.37 -43.56
N GLU A 141 0.85 -15.33 -44.32
CA GLU A 141 -0.21 -14.31 -44.18
C GLU A 141 -1.00 -14.54 -42.90
N GLU A 142 -1.36 -15.79 -42.60
CA GLU A 142 -2.05 -16.19 -41.39
C GLU A 142 -1.22 -15.92 -40.15
N GLU A 143 0.09 -16.18 -40.20
CA GLU A 143 1.02 -15.90 -39.10
C GLU A 143 1.05 -14.40 -38.75
N SER A 144 1.07 -13.53 -39.76
CA SER A 144 1.07 -12.08 -39.55
C SER A 144 -0.27 -11.61 -38.92
N ILE A 145 -1.40 -12.14 -39.39
CA ILE A 145 -2.73 -11.84 -38.84
C ILE A 145 -2.85 -12.34 -37.39
N ALA A 146 -2.41 -13.57 -37.13
CA ALA A 146 -2.45 -14.15 -35.77
C ALA A 146 -1.58 -13.36 -34.79
N SER A 147 -0.38 -12.95 -35.22
CA SER A 147 0.50 -12.10 -34.40
C SER A 147 -0.17 -10.76 -34.04
N LEU A 148 -0.89 -10.14 -34.98
CA LEU A 148 -1.65 -8.91 -34.72
C LEU A 148 -2.82 -9.16 -33.76
N ILE A 149 -3.59 -10.25 -33.93
CA ILE A 149 -4.71 -10.60 -33.06
C ILE A 149 -4.19 -10.87 -31.64
N ILE A 150 -3.17 -11.71 -31.48
CA ILE A 150 -2.60 -12.12 -30.19
C ILE A 150 -1.94 -10.91 -29.48
N GLY A 151 -1.26 -10.04 -30.22
CA GLY A 151 -0.65 -8.83 -29.69
C GLY A 151 -1.66 -7.80 -29.15
N ASN A 152 -2.92 -7.85 -29.62
CA ASN A 152 -4.01 -6.98 -29.18
C ASN A 152 -4.97 -7.64 -28.16
N LEU A 153 -4.57 -8.78 -27.58
CA LEU A 153 -5.29 -9.39 -26.46
C LEU A 153 -4.96 -8.67 -25.16
N ASN A 154 -5.99 -8.45 -24.33
CA ASN A 154 -5.77 -7.94 -22.99
C ASN A 154 -5.36 -9.05 -22.01
N LYS A 155 -4.98 -8.68 -20.80
CA LYS A 155 -4.58 -9.62 -19.74
C LYS A 155 -5.67 -10.62 -19.35
N ASP A 156 -6.92 -10.32 -19.59
CA ASP A 156 -8.06 -11.19 -19.32
C ASP A 156 -8.33 -12.19 -20.47
N GLY A 157 -7.65 -12.02 -21.62
CA GLY A 157 -7.79 -12.86 -22.82
C GLY A 157 -8.84 -12.38 -23.83
N TYR A 158 -9.35 -11.17 -23.68
CA TYR A 158 -10.29 -10.56 -24.62
C TYR A 158 -9.58 -9.75 -25.70
N LEU A 159 -10.20 -9.66 -26.87
CA LEU A 159 -9.73 -8.82 -27.97
C LEU A 159 -10.19 -7.37 -27.72
N ASP A 160 -9.23 -6.46 -27.51
CA ASP A 160 -9.52 -5.04 -27.25
C ASP A 160 -9.79 -4.24 -28.53
N VAL A 161 -9.31 -4.72 -29.67
CA VAL A 161 -9.37 -4.04 -30.96
C VAL A 161 -10.50 -4.64 -31.80
N SER A 162 -11.20 -3.79 -32.57
CA SER A 162 -12.23 -4.27 -33.48
C SER A 162 -11.62 -5.01 -34.66
N VAL A 163 -12.36 -5.98 -35.23
CA VAL A 163 -11.88 -6.75 -36.38
C VAL A 163 -11.63 -5.86 -37.60
N GLU A 164 -12.43 -4.77 -37.73
CA GLU A 164 -12.28 -3.75 -38.78
C GLU A 164 -10.93 -3.00 -38.67
N GLU A 165 -10.46 -2.71 -37.47
CA GLU A 165 -9.15 -2.08 -37.25
C GLU A 165 -8.00 -3.03 -37.58
N ILE A 166 -8.18 -4.33 -37.32
CA ILE A 166 -7.23 -5.37 -37.70
C ILE A 166 -7.18 -5.50 -39.24
N GLU A 167 -8.31 -5.39 -39.94
CA GLU A 167 -8.36 -5.38 -41.39
C GLU A 167 -7.56 -4.23 -41.98
N ILE A 168 -7.73 -3.02 -41.46
CA ILE A 168 -6.98 -1.82 -41.90
C ILE A 168 -5.48 -2.00 -41.67
N THR A 169 -5.08 -2.62 -40.56
CA THR A 169 -3.67 -2.76 -40.17
C THR A 169 -2.99 -3.90 -40.92
N SER A 170 -3.69 -5.03 -41.13
CA SER A 170 -3.13 -6.21 -41.81
C SER A 170 -3.23 -6.11 -43.33
N GLY A 171 -4.19 -5.33 -43.87
CA GLY A 171 -4.48 -5.27 -45.32
C GLY A 171 -5.10 -6.56 -45.87
N SER A 172 -5.55 -7.47 -45.03
CA SER A 172 -6.10 -8.77 -45.37
C SER A 172 -7.63 -8.73 -45.35
N PRO A 173 -8.34 -9.52 -46.17
CA PRO A 173 -9.79 -9.53 -46.19
C PRO A 173 -10.37 -10.03 -44.86
N LEU A 174 -11.51 -9.48 -44.47
CA LEU A 174 -12.20 -9.74 -43.18
C LEU A 174 -12.48 -11.24 -42.98
N GLU A 175 -12.82 -11.96 -44.05
CA GLU A 175 -13.08 -13.40 -44.02
C GLU A 175 -11.90 -14.21 -43.51
N LYS A 176 -10.67 -13.90 -43.96
CA LYS A 176 -9.45 -14.56 -43.47
C LYS A 176 -9.17 -14.24 -42.00
N ILE A 177 -9.44 -13.01 -41.57
CA ILE A 177 -9.24 -12.60 -40.17
C ILE A 177 -10.20 -13.37 -39.26
N GLU A 178 -11.44 -13.54 -39.66
CA GLU A 178 -12.43 -14.32 -38.89
C GLU A 178 -12.07 -15.82 -38.86
N GLU A 179 -11.53 -16.38 -39.95
CA GLU A 179 -11.02 -17.75 -39.97
C GLU A 179 -9.89 -17.93 -38.95
N VAL A 180 -8.87 -17.06 -39.00
CA VAL A 180 -7.76 -17.10 -38.05
C VAL A 180 -8.23 -16.89 -36.62
N LEU A 181 -9.16 -15.95 -36.38
CA LEU A 181 -9.74 -15.73 -35.07
C LEU A 181 -10.48 -16.97 -34.54
N SER A 182 -11.23 -17.65 -35.40
CA SER A 182 -11.91 -18.88 -35.02
C SER A 182 -10.96 -20.01 -34.62
N ILE A 183 -9.80 -20.09 -35.26
CA ILE A 183 -8.73 -21.05 -34.88
C ILE A 183 -8.16 -20.68 -33.52
N ILE A 184 -7.85 -19.40 -33.27
CA ILE A 184 -7.30 -18.93 -31.99
C ILE A 184 -8.29 -19.18 -30.85
N GLN A 185 -9.59 -19.04 -31.09
CA GLN A 185 -10.64 -19.29 -30.09
C GLN A 185 -10.75 -20.76 -29.64
N THR A 186 -10.16 -21.71 -30.40
CA THR A 186 -10.10 -23.13 -30.01
C THR A 186 -8.89 -23.49 -29.15
N PHE A 187 -7.95 -22.57 -28.98
CA PHE A 187 -6.71 -22.81 -28.22
C PHE A 187 -6.92 -22.81 -26.71
N ASP A 188 -5.93 -23.32 -25.99
CA ASP A 188 -5.88 -23.29 -24.54
C ASP A 188 -5.19 -21.97 -24.10
N PRO A 189 -5.83 -21.19 -23.23
CA PRO A 189 -7.12 -21.41 -22.53
C PRO A 189 -8.35 -21.10 -23.41
N ILE A 190 -9.34 -21.96 -23.29
CA ILE A 190 -10.55 -21.92 -24.11
C ILE A 190 -11.34 -20.61 -23.88
N GLY A 191 -11.74 -19.97 -24.98
CA GLY A 191 -12.48 -18.70 -24.94
C GLY A 191 -11.61 -17.46 -25.03
N VAL A 192 -10.30 -17.61 -25.31
CA VAL A 192 -9.40 -16.51 -25.65
C VAL A 192 -9.77 -15.92 -27.02
N GLY A 193 -9.51 -14.63 -27.23
CA GLY A 193 -9.86 -13.93 -28.46
C GLY A 193 -11.35 -13.60 -28.62
N ALA A 194 -12.14 -13.77 -27.58
CA ALA A 194 -13.54 -13.35 -27.57
C ALA A 194 -13.64 -11.82 -27.51
N ARG A 195 -14.61 -11.26 -28.22
CA ARG A 195 -14.90 -9.80 -28.24
C ARG A 195 -15.67 -9.36 -27.02
N ASN A 196 -16.53 -10.25 -26.48
CA ASN A 196 -17.41 -9.98 -25.34
C ASN A 196 -17.51 -11.19 -24.41
N LEU A 197 -17.96 -10.94 -23.17
CA LEU A 197 -18.21 -12.00 -22.20
C LEU A 197 -19.17 -13.09 -22.71
N SER A 198 -20.24 -12.70 -23.42
CA SER A 198 -21.18 -13.67 -23.98
C SER A 198 -20.54 -14.60 -25.00
N GLU A 199 -19.65 -14.08 -25.86
CA GLU A 199 -18.92 -14.87 -26.85
C GLU A 199 -17.94 -15.83 -26.15
N CYS A 200 -17.19 -15.38 -25.15
CA CYS A 200 -16.28 -16.21 -24.38
C CYS A 200 -17.00 -17.40 -23.72
N LEU A 201 -18.10 -17.14 -23.04
CA LEU A 201 -18.92 -18.20 -22.43
C LEU A 201 -19.55 -19.15 -23.45
N LEU A 202 -19.97 -18.64 -24.64
CA LEU A 202 -20.48 -19.46 -25.72
C LEU A 202 -19.43 -20.40 -26.29
N ILE A 203 -18.20 -19.93 -26.49
CA ILE A 203 -17.09 -20.77 -26.98
C ILE A 203 -16.83 -21.90 -25.98
N GLN A 204 -16.74 -21.58 -24.69
CA GLN A 204 -16.55 -22.58 -23.63
C GLN A 204 -17.72 -23.56 -23.56
N ALA A 205 -18.97 -23.09 -23.65
CA ALA A 205 -20.14 -23.97 -23.63
C ALA A 205 -20.19 -24.93 -24.84
N LYS A 206 -19.82 -24.44 -26.03
CA LYS A 206 -19.69 -25.28 -27.22
C LYS A 206 -18.61 -26.33 -27.10
N PHE A 207 -17.45 -25.96 -26.53
CA PHE A 207 -16.35 -26.91 -26.28
C PHE A 207 -16.75 -28.04 -25.31
N LEU A 208 -17.60 -27.73 -24.32
CA LEU A 208 -18.17 -28.73 -23.41
C LEU A 208 -19.29 -29.58 -24.04
N GLY A 209 -19.59 -29.40 -25.32
CA GLY A 209 -20.65 -30.14 -26.02
C GLY A 209 -22.06 -29.80 -25.57
N LEU A 210 -22.28 -28.57 -25.08
CA LEU A 210 -23.60 -28.11 -24.61
C LEU A 210 -24.36 -27.37 -25.73
N ASP A 211 -24.14 -27.78 -26.97
CA ASP A 211 -24.88 -27.26 -28.13
C ASP A 211 -26.39 -27.49 -27.95
N ASP A 212 -27.21 -26.55 -28.40
CA ASP A 212 -28.66 -26.59 -28.30
C ASP A 212 -29.25 -26.74 -26.90
N THR A 213 -28.53 -26.36 -25.88
CA THR A 213 -28.99 -26.42 -24.51
C THR A 213 -29.57 -25.09 -24.02
N LEU A 214 -30.32 -25.17 -22.94
CA LEU A 214 -30.82 -24.02 -22.18
C LEU A 214 -29.71 -23.05 -21.76
N VAL A 215 -28.50 -23.54 -21.67
CA VAL A 215 -27.28 -22.78 -21.30
C VAL A 215 -26.96 -21.71 -22.36
N ILE A 216 -27.00 -22.09 -23.64
CA ILE A 216 -26.72 -21.16 -24.75
C ILE A 216 -27.79 -20.07 -24.83
N ASP A 217 -29.07 -20.42 -24.68
CA ASP A 217 -30.15 -19.44 -24.67
C ASP A 217 -30.02 -18.41 -23.55
N ILE A 218 -29.61 -18.86 -22.39
CA ILE A 218 -29.36 -17.97 -21.22
C ILE A 218 -28.18 -17.05 -21.49
N ILE A 219 -27.08 -17.56 -22.03
CA ILE A 219 -25.84 -16.77 -22.30
C ILE A 219 -26.14 -15.73 -23.38
N THR A 220 -26.87 -16.08 -24.44
CA THR A 220 -27.12 -15.19 -25.57
C THR A 220 -28.13 -14.09 -25.22
N ASN A 221 -29.25 -14.44 -24.59
CA ASN A 221 -30.42 -13.55 -24.49
C ASN A 221 -30.66 -13.04 -23.05
N HIS A 222 -30.16 -13.72 -22.02
CA HIS A 222 -30.54 -13.48 -20.63
C HIS A 222 -29.40 -13.20 -19.68
N LEU A 223 -28.18 -12.89 -20.18
CA LEU A 223 -27.02 -12.62 -19.36
C LEU A 223 -27.25 -11.43 -18.39
N SER A 224 -27.92 -10.36 -18.84
CA SER A 224 -28.26 -9.21 -17.99
C SER A 224 -29.27 -9.55 -16.88
N ASN A 225 -30.15 -10.50 -17.11
CA ASN A 225 -31.08 -11.00 -16.09
C ASN A 225 -30.34 -11.90 -15.08
N LEU A 226 -29.36 -12.66 -15.55
CA LEU A 226 -28.49 -13.48 -14.72
C LEU A 226 -27.66 -12.61 -13.78
N GLU A 227 -27.05 -11.53 -14.26
CA GLU A 227 -26.31 -10.54 -13.46
C GLU A 227 -27.16 -9.96 -12.32
N LYS A 228 -28.43 -9.64 -12.62
CA LYS A 228 -29.41 -9.13 -11.65
C LYS A 228 -30.01 -10.22 -10.76
N LYS A 229 -29.64 -11.50 -10.94
CA LYS A 229 -30.20 -12.69 -10.25
C LYS A 229 -31.73 -12.78 -10.39
N ASN A 230 -32.28 -12.35 -11.54
CA ASN A 230 -33.71 -12.39 -11.78
C ASN A 230 -34.15 -13.69 -12.48
N TYR A 231 -33.98 -14.80 -11.78
CA TYR A 231 -34.25 -16.15 -12.29
C TYR A 231 -35.72 -16.36 -12.70
N LYS A 232 -36.65 -15.65 -12.01
CA LYS A 232 -38.08 -15.71 -12.36
C LYS A 232 -38.37 -15.16 -13.74
N ALA A 233 -37.67 -14.14 -14.18
CA ALA A 233 -37.82 -13.60 -15.53
C ALA A 233 -37.27 -14.58 -16.57
N ILE A 234 -36.13 -15.25 -16.27
CA ILE A 234 -35.56 -16.28 -17.14
C ILE A 234 -36.51 -17.46 -17.28
N CYS A 235 -37.07 -18.00 -16.19
CA CYS A 235 -38.05 -19.09 -16.21
C CYS A 235 -39.30 -18.74 -17.05
N LYS A 236 -39.80 -17.51 -16.92
CA LYS A 236 -40.99 -17.05 -17.71
C LYS A 236 -40.66 -16.90 -19.18
N ALA A 237 -39.49 -16.40 -19.53
CA ALA A 237 -39.07 -16.20 -20.92
C ALA A 237 -38.85 -17.54 -21.64
N LEU A 238 -38.16 -18.47 -20.98
CA LEU A 238 -37.82 -19.78 -21.56
C LEU A 238 -38.88 -20.85 -21.34
N LYS A 239 -39.95 -20.56 -20.54
CA LYS A 239 -41.04 -21.49 -20.19
C LYS A 239 -40.52 -22.81 -19.60
N LYS A 240 -39.44 -22.74 -18.81
CA LYS A 240 -38.78 -23.89 -18.18
C LYS A 240 -38.99 -23.88 -16.68
N SER A 241 -38.79 -25.05 -16.06
CA SER A 241 -38.88 -25.18 -14.60
C SER A 241 -37.72 -24.44 -13.89
N MET A 242 -37.95 -24.09 -12.62
CA MET A 242 -36.95 -23.39 -11.84
C MET A 242 -35.68 -24.25 -11.64
N ASP A 243 -35.86 -25.55 -11.45
CA ASP A 243 -34.74 -26.49 -11.18
C ASP A 243 -33.85 -26.65 -12.41
N GLU A 244 -34.43 -26.71 -13.61
CA GLU A 244 -33.65 -26.74 -14.86
C GLU A 244 -32.86 -25.47 -15.08
N VAL A 245 -33.47 -24.29 -14.81
CA VAL A 245 -32.76 -23.01 -14.92
C VAL A 245 -31.65 -22.90 -13.91
N VAL A 246 -31.82 -23.35 -12.65
CA VAL A 246 -30.78 -23.36 -11.63
C VAL A 246 -29.64 -24.29 -12.03
N SER A 247 -29.93 -25.46 -12.57
CA SER A 247 -28.90 -26.39 -13.07
C SER A 247 -28.09 -25.77 -14.20
N ALA A 248 -28.72 -25.12 -15.16
CA ALA A 248 -28.01 -24.40 -16.22
C ALA A 248 -27.17 -23.25 -15.72
N ILE A 249 -27.63 -22.51 -14.71
CA ILE A 249 -26.89 -21.44 -14.07
C ILE A 249 -25.65 -21.96 -13.34
N ASN A 250 -25.77 -23.09 -12.66
CA ASN A 250 -24.61 -23.71 -12.00
C ASN A 250 -23.52 -24.08 -13.01
N ILE A 251 -23.90 -24.59 -14.19
CA ILE A 251 -22.96 -24.84 -15.28
C ILE A 251 -22.30 -23.53 -15.75
N ILE A 252 -23.09 -22.47 -16.01
CA ILE A 252 -22.55 -21.16 -16.42
C ILE A 252 -21.59 -20.60 -15.37
N THR A 253 -21.89 -20.79 -14.08
CA THR A 253 -21.05 -20.30 -12.98
C THR A 253 -19.73 -21.07 -12.87
N SER A 254 -19.66 -22.30 -13.36
CA SER A 254 -18.44 -23.11 -13.41
C SER A 254 -17.52 -22.73 -14.58
N LEU A 255 -18.00 -21.97 -15.57
CA LEU A 255 -17.18 -21.45 -16.68
C LEU A 255 -16.28 -20.31 -16.22
N GLU A 256 -15.16 -20.13 -16.88
CA GLU A 256 -14.18 -19.08 -16.56
C GLU A 256 -14.42 -17.81 -17.39
N PRO A 257 -14.87 -16.70 -16.79
CA PRO A 257 -15.13 -15.47 -17.53
C PRO A 257 -13.84 -14.73 -17.96
N LYS A 258 -12.67 -15.13 -17.44
CA LYS A 258 -11.37 -14.49 -17.70
C LYS A 258 -10.30 -15.55 -17.95
N PRO A 259 -10.26 -16.12 -19.15
CA PRO A 259 -9.35 -17.23 -19.47
C PRO A 259 -7.87 -16.85 -19.37
N GLY A 260 -7.50 -15.61 -19.70
CA GLY A 260 -6.11 -15.14 -19.64
C GLY A 260 -5.53 -15.01 -18.23
N ARG A 261 -6.35 -15.10 -17.18
CA ARG A 261 -5.90 -14.87 -15.80
C ARG A 261 -4.82 -15.85 -15.32
N GLN A 262 -4.79 -17.08 -15.85
CA GLN A 262 -3.80 -18.09 -15.47
C GLN A 262 -2.38 -17.71 -15.90
N PHE A 263 -2.26 -16.92 -16.97
CA PHE A 263 -0.99 -16.42 -17.51
C PHE A 263 -0.67 -15.00 -17.06
N SER A 264 -1.43 -14.45 -16.12
CA SER A 264 -1.19 -13.09 -15.61
C SER A 264 0.05 -13.08 -14.72
N ASP A 265 1.08 -12.35 -15.15
CA ASP A 265 2.33 -12.12 -14.40
C ASP A 265 2.18 -11.05 -13.31
N GLU A 266 0.96 -10.81 -12.82
CA GLU A 266 0.76 -9.85 -11.75
C GLU A 266 1.44 -10.33 -10.47
N THR A 267 2.70 -9.94 -10.30
CA THR A 267 3.40 -10.17 -9.04
C THR A 267 2.75 -9.36 -7.93
N PRO A 268 2.38 -10.00 -6.82
CA PRO A 268 1.80 -9.27 -5.71
C PRO A 268 2.81 -8.24 -5.18
N GLN A 269 2.41 -6.98 -5.13
CA GLN A 269 3.22 -5.94 -4.53
C GLN A 269 3.14 -6.05 -3.02
N TYR A 270 4.26 -6.43 -2.39
CA TYR A 270 4.37 -6.51 -0.95
C TYR A 270 4.64 -5.14 -0.36
N ILE A 271 3.87 -4.77 0.67
CA ILE A 271 4.09 -3.54 1.43
C ILE A 271 5.12 -3.84 2.52
N ASN A 272 6.28 -3.19 2.44
CA ASN A 272 7.27 -3.24 3.50
C ASN A 272 6.85 -2.28 4.63
N PRO A 273 6.64 -2.78 5.86
CA PRO A 273 6.26 -1.92 6.98
C PRO A 273 7.42 -1.04 7.43
N ASP A 274 7.10 0.17 7.88
CA ASP A 274 8.09 1.10 8.47
C ASP A 274 8.38 0.75 9.95
N ILE A 275 7.44 0.07 10.62
CA ILE A 275 7.49 -0.26 12.03
C ILE A 275 7.09 -1.70 12.24
N TYR A 276 7.79 -2.39 13.11
CA TYR A 276 7.41 -3.72 13.61
C TYR A 276 6.98 -3.63 15.07
N VAL A 277 5.85 -4.22 15.39
CA VAL A 277 5.35 -4.36 16.77
C VAL A 277 5.25 -5.83 17.09
N TYR A 278 6.09 -6.30 17.98
CA TYR A 278 6.11 -7.68 18.45
C TYR A 278 5.56 -7.75 19.87
N LYS A 279 4.86 -8.82 20.17
CA LYS A 279 4.46 -9.12 21.55
C LYS A 279 5.55 -10.02 22.17
N LEU A 280 6.21 -9.53 23.20
CA LEU A 280 7.18 -10.28 23.98
C LEU A 280 6.57 -10.49 25.38
N GLU A 281 6.21 -11.74 25.70
CA GLU A 281 5.46 -12.07 26.91
C GLU A 281 4.19 -11.22 27.07
N ASP A 282 4.15 -10.27 28.00
CA ASP A 282 3.02 -9.37 28.25
C ASP A 282 3.25 -7.92 27.76
N GLU A 283 4.41 -7.65 27.19
CA GLU A 283 4.76 -6.31 26.69
C GLU A 283 4.90 -6.28 25.18
N PHE A 284 4.62 -5.12 24.59
CA PHE A 284 4.80 -4.89 23.17
C PHE A 284 6.09 -4.13 22.94
N VAL A 285 6.94 -4.66 22.08
CA VAL A 285 8.20 -4.05 21.66
C VAL A 285 8.04 -3.44 20.29
N ILE A 286 8.45 -2.19 20.14
CA ILE A 286 8.39 -1.43 18.89
C ILE A 286 9.81 -1.41 18.30
N MET A 287 9.95 -1.85 17.05
CA MET A 287 11.19 -1.77 16.29
C MET A 287 10.94 -0.96 15.01
N LEU A 288 11.83 -0.01 14.73
CA LEU A 288 11.80 0.69 13.45
C LEU A 288 12.47 -0.17 12.38
N ASN A 289 11.98 -0.06 11.17
CA ASN A 289 12.58 -0.74 10.03
C ASN A 289 13.60 0.18 9.36
N ASP A 290 14.86 -0.09 9.63
CA ASP A 290 16.00 0.64 9.04
C ASP A 290 16.60 -0.11 7.83
N ASP A 291 16.02 -1.22 7.38
CA ASP A 291 16.55 -2.02 6.27
C ASP A 291 16.67 -1.18 5.00
N GLY A 292 17.85 -1.16 4.38
CA GLY A 292 18.13 -0.43 3.15
C GLY A 292 18.23 1.09 3.28
N MET A 293 18.15 1.66 4.49
CA MET A 293 18.48 3.07 4.68
C MET A 293 19.99 3.24 4.86
N PRO A 294 20.65 4.09 4.04
CA PRO A 294 22.09 4.34 4.18
C PRO A 294 22.38 5.02 5.50
N LYS A 295 23.40 4.53 6.21
CA LYS A 295 23.91 5.18 7.42
C LYS A 295 24.76 6.38 7.03
N LEU A 296 24.26 7.57 7.28
CA LEU A 296 24.89 8.82 6.89
C LEU A 296 25.86 9.33 7.95
N ARG A 297 27.02 9.82 7.51
CA ARG A 297 28.02 10.45 8.34
C ARG A 297 28.55 11.71 7.67
N VAL A 298 28.94 12.70 8.47
CA VAL A 298 29.69 13.85 7.97
C VAL A 298 31.16 13.44 7.79
N ASN A 299 31.70 13.67 6.58
CA ASN A 299 33.06 13.30 6.25
C ASN A 299 34.06 14.01 7.15
N SER A 300 34.90 13.21 7.85
CA SER A 300 35.89 13.68 8.83
C SER A 300 37.01 14.52 8.19
N PHE A 301 37.28 14.32 6.90
CA PHE A 301 38.30 15.07 6.18
C PHE A 301 37.96 16.57 6.11
N TYR A 302 36.74 16.93 5.75
CA TYR A 302 36.30 18.32 5.74
C TYR A 302 36.26 18.94 7.14
N LYS A 303 35.87 18.17 8.16
CA LYS A 303 35.92 18.61 9.58
C LYS A 303 37.35 18.94 10.00
N SER A 304 38.32 18.08 9.68
CA SER A 304 39.73 18.30 10.02
C SER A 304 40.39 19.43 9.23
N SER A 305 39.93 19.68 7.98
CA SER A 305 40.45 20.75 7.12
C SER A 305 40.10 22.13 7.66
N ILE A 306 38.89 22.33 8.17
CA ILE A 306 38.44 23.57 8.81
C ILE A 306 39.21 23.80 10.12
N THR A 307 39.35 22.75 10.96
CA THR A 307 39.99 22.87 12.27
C THR A 307 41.49 23.17 12.17
N ARG A 308 42.17 22.74 11.10
CA ARG A 308 43.64 22.92 10.92
C ARG A 308 44.02 24.22 10.25
N GLY A 309 43.10 25.05 9.79
CA GLY A 309 43.32 26.45 9.38
C GLY A 309 44.40 26.69 8.31
N LYS A 310 44.70 25.71 7.44
CA LYS A 310 45.77 25.83 6.44
C LYS A 310 45.21 26.21 5.06
N ASN A 311 45.43 27.48 4.66
CA ASN A 311 45.45 27.99 3.29
C ASN A 311 44.24 27.71 2.38
N ILE A 312 43.01 27.82 2.92
CA ILE A 312 41.80 27.79 2.13
C ILE A 312 41.35 29.24 1.92
N SER A 313 40.99 29.63 0.70
CA SER A 313 40.39 30.93 0.44
C SER A 313 39.07 31.07 1.25
N GLY A 314 38.82 32.28 1.83
CA GLY A 314 37.65 32.45 2.70
C GLY A 314 36.33 32.03 2.06
N GLU A 315 36.15 32.24 0.74
CA GLU A 315 34.95 31.78 0.01
C GLU A 315 34.80 30.26 -0.03
N ALA A 316 35.90 29.52 -0.12
CA ALA A 316 35.86 28.05 -0.10
C ALA A 316 35.59 27.51 1.32
N GLU A 317 36.06 28.21 2.34
CA GLU A 317 35.77 27.86 3.73
C GLU A 317 34.30 28.05 4.06
N ASP A 318 33.71 29.17 3.67
CA ASP A 318 32.28 29.45 3.84
C ASP A 318 31.41 28.40 3.11
N TYR A 319 31.78 28.02 1.89
CA TYR A 319 31.08 26.99 1.12
C TYR A 319 31.12 25.61 1.83
N ILE A 320 32.29 25.18 2.29
CA ILE A 320 32.44 23.89 2.99
C ILE A 320 31.64 23.93 4.30
N GLN A 321 31.68 25.03 5.03
CA GLN A 321 30.94 25.19 6.28
C GLN A 321 29.43 25.14 6.05
N GLU A 322 28.92 25.78 4.99
CA GLU A 322 27.50 25.71 4.61
C GLU A 322 27.08 24.26 4.27
N LYS A 323 27.86 23.55 3.45
CA LYS A 323 27.61 22.16 3.09
C LYS A 323 27.64 21.21 4.29
N MET A 324 28.56 21.41 5.24
CA MET A 324 28.62 20.67 6.49
C MET A 324 27.39 20.94 7.38
N ARG A 325 26.95 22.19 7.47
CA ARG A 325 25.74 22.54 8.22
C ARG A 325 24.50 21.89 7.59
N SER A 326 24.39 21.88 6.27
CA SER A 326 23.31 21.21 5.55
C SER A 326 23.33 19.71 5.78
N ALA A 327 24.51 19.06 5.71
CA ALA A 327 24.66 17.63 5.98
C ALA A 327 24.24 17.25 7.40
N ALA A 328 24.73 17.99 8.39
CA ALA A 328 24.39 17.75 9.79
C ALA A 328 22.90 17.98 10.08
N TRP A 329 22.32 19.00 9.46
CA TRP A 329 20.89 19.27 9.56
C TRP A 329 20.05 18.13 8.96
N LEU A 330 20.44 17.57 7.80
CA LEU A 330 19.76 16.45 7.16
C LEU A 330 19.77 15.22 8.07
N ILE A 331 20.94 14.83 8.59
CA ILE A 331 21.10 13.71 9.51
C ILE A 331 20.20 13.91 10.74
N LYS A 332 20.24 15.09 11.36
CA LYS A 332 19.38 15.42 12.51
C LYS A 332 17.89 15.32 12.17
N SER A 333 17.50 15.78 10.99
CA SER A 333 16.10 15.72 10.54
C SER A 333 15.61 14.29 10.35
N ILE A 334 16.46 13.40 9.81
CA ILE A 334 16.15 11.96 9.67
C ILE A 334 15.96 11.31 11.04
N HIS A 335 16.88 11.54 11.98
CA HIS A 335 16.76 11.01 13.33
C HIS A 335 15.53 11.56 14.08
N GLN A 336 15.24 12.83 13.93
CA GLN A 336 14.05 13.43 14.53
C GLN A 336 12.77 12.81 13.94
N ARG A 337 12.75 12.53 12.64
CA ARG A 337 11.66 11.79 11.99
C ARG A 337 11.48 10.41 12.61
N GLN A 338 12.55 9.61 12.72
CA GLN A 338 12.51 8.26 13.32
C GLN A 338 11.99 8.33 14.76
N LYS A 339 12.54 9.23 15.57
CA LYS A 339 12.09 9.46 16.95
C LYS A 339 10.63 9.85 17.05
N THR A 340 10.14 10.68 16.12
CA THR A 340 8.73 11.09 16.09
C THR A 340 7.82 9.92 15.73
N ILE A 341 8.19 9.12 14.71
CA ILE A 341 7.45 7.93 14.30
C ILE A 341 7.37 6.93 15.47
N TYR A 342 8.48 6.70 16.16
CA TYR A 342 8.54 5.82 17.34
C TYR A 342 7.59 6.28 18.45
N ARG A 343 7.64 7.57 18.84
CA ARG A 343 6.77 8.14 19.88
C ARG A 343 5.28 8.07 19.49
N VAL A 344 4.97 8.33 18.22
CA VAL A 344 3.60 8.21 17.72
C VAL A 344 3.10 6.77 17.86
N MET A 345 3.93 5.78 17.47
CA MET A 345 3.56 4.38 17.60
C MET A 345 3.42 3.96 19.06
N GLU A 346 4.30 4.41 19.93
CA GLU A 346 4.24 4.15 21.39
C GLU A 346 2.92 4.70 21.98
N SER A 347 2.54 5.92 21.62
CA SER A 347 1.28 6.51 22.06
C SER A 347 0.07 5.73 21.53
N ILE A 348 0.07 5.36 20.23
CA ILE A 348 -0.98 4.53 19.64
C ILE A 348 -1.10 3.19 20.40
N LEU A 349 0.01 2.54 20.68
CA LEU A 349 0.05 1.26 21.39
C LEU A 349 -0.54 1.40 22.81
N ARG A 350 -0.24 2.48 23.53
CA ARG A 350 -0.76 2.78 24.86
C ARG A 350 -2.29 2.94 24.85
N PHE A 351 -2.84 3.67 23.87
CA PHE A 351 -4.28 3.87 23.72
C PHE A 351 -5.02 2.63 23.20
N GLN A 352 -4.39 1.84 22.30
CA GLN A 352 -5.00 0.75 21.57
C GLN A 352 -4.57 -0.65 22.04
N ARG A 353 -4.08 -0.80 23.26
CA ARG A 353 -3.55 -2.07 23.78
C ARG A 353 -4.52 -3.24 23.56
N GLU A 354 -5.82 -3.03 23.76
CA GLU A 354 -6.84 -4.06 23.58
C GLU A 354 -6.97 -4.51 22.11
N PHE A 355 -6.71 -3.62 21.15
CA PHE A 355 -6.67 -3.99 19.73
C PHE A 355 -5.49 -4.93 19.42
N PHE A 356 -4.31 -4.63 19.96
CA PHE A 356 -3.12 -5.45 19.71
C PHE A 356 -3.24 -6.85 20.35
N ASP A 357 -3.97 -6.97 21.47
CA ASP A 357 -4.20 -8.25 22.15
C ASP A 357 -5.36 -9.04 21.53
N LYS A 358 -6.51 -8.40 21.26
CA LYS A 358 -7.79 -9.06 20.95
C LYS A 358 -8.29 -8.82 19.52
N GLY A 359 -7.63 -7.95 18.75
CA GLY A 359 -7.98 -7.68 17.37
C GLY A 359 -8.97 -6.55 17.13
N ILE A 360 -9.45 -6.44 15.89
CA ILE A 360 -10.21 -5.31 15.34
C ILE A 360 -11.49 -5.01 16.13
N ALA A 361 -12.15 -6.04 16.68
CA ALA A 361 -13.39 -5.90 17.44
C ALA A 361 -13.25 -4.98 18.67
N HIS A 362 -12.04 -4.86 19.23
CA HIS A 362 -11.74 -4.09 20.44
C HIS A 362 -11.03 -2.76 20.15
N LEU A 363 -11.06 -2.30 18.89
CA LEU A 363 -10.49 -1.01 18.51
C LEU A 363 -11.25 0.13 19.21
N LYS A 364 -10.54 0.96 19.96
CA LYS A 364 -11.10 2.16 20.62
C LYS A 364 -11.08 3.35 19.64
N PRO A 365 -12.08 4.20 19.64
CA PRO A 365 -12.03 5.43 18.85
C PRO A 365 -10.94 6.35 19.39
N MET A 366 -10.11 6.87 18.52
CA MET A 366 -8.99 7.75 18.84
C MET A 366 -8.92 8.88 17.82
N VAL A 367 -8.65 10.09 18.27
CA VAL A 367 -8.50 11.27 17.41
C VAL A 367 -7.03 11.69 17.37
N LEU A 368 -6.61 12.31 16.28
CA LEU A 368 -5.23 12.82 16.15
C LEU A 368 -4.84 13.74 17.32
N ARG A 369 -5.81 14.49 17.84
CA ARG A 369 -5.63 15.39 18.98
C ARG A 369 -5.22 14.66 20.27
N ASP A 370 -5.73 13.45 20.51
CA ASP A 370 -5.42 12.69 21.73
C ASP A 370 -3.92 12.32 21.74
N VAL A 371 -3.41 11.83 20.61
CA VAL A 371 -1.99 11.50 20.44
C VAL A 371 -1.13 12.76 20.45
N ALA A 372 -1.61 13.86 19.84
CA ALA A 372 -0.90 15.13 19.82
C ALA A 372 -0.68 15.70 21.23
N GLN A 373 -1.68 15.58 22.10
CA GLN A 373 -1.59 16.00 23.50
C GLN A 373 -0.64 15.10 24.31
N ASP A 374 -0.67 13.77 24.08
CA ASP A 374 0.20 12.82 24.79
C ASP A 374 1.67 13.04 24.45
N ILE A 375 2.00 13.33 23.17
CA ILE A 375 3.37 13.53 22.68
C ILE A 375 3.83 14.99 22.79
N GLN A 376 2.92 15.92 23.10
CA GLN A 376 3.13 17.39 23.13
C GLN A 376 3.55 17.96 21.77
N MET A 377 2.93 17.47 20.68
CA MET A 377 3.18 17.93 19.32
C MET A 377 1.91 18.46 18.67
N HIS A 378 2.05 19.24 17.60
CA HIS A 378 0.89 19.76 16.87
C HIS A 378 0.18 18.64 16.09
N GLU A 379 -1.17 18.67 16.03
CA GLU A 379 -1.99 17.68 15.32
C GLU A 379 -1.60 17.52 13.85
N SER A 380 -1.22 18.63 13.18
CA SER A 380 -0.77 18.58 11.79
C SER A 380 0.51 17.77 11.60
N THR A 381 1.40 17.74 12.59
CA THR A 381 2.63 16.93 12.55
C THR A 381 2.28 15.45 12.64
N ILE A 382 1.40 15.07 13.56
CA ILE A 382 0.93 13.68 13.71
C ILE A 382 0.26 13.22 12.41
N SER A 383 -0.62 14.05 11.83
CA SER A 383 -1.28 13.72 10.56
C SER A 383 -0.29 13.47 9.42
N ARG A 384 0.78 14.26 9.34
CA ARG A 384 1.84 14.10 8.33
C ARG A 384 2.66 12.83 8.54
N VAL A 385 2.98 12.53 9.79
CA VAL A 385 3.78 11.35 10.15
C VAL A 385 3.01 10.05 9.95
N THR A 386 1.69 10.05 10.14
CA THR A 386 0.85 8.84 10.05
C THR A 386 0.37 8.50 8.64
N THR A 387 0.49 9.43 7.69
CA THR A 387 0.07 9.19 6.30
C THR A 387 1.13 8.36 5.56
N ASN A 388 0.69 7.34 4.81
CA ASN A 388 1.54 6.42 4.03
C ASN A 388 2.63 5.73 4.88
N LYS A 389 2.35 5.44 6.15
CA LYS A 389 3.22 4.67 7.04
C LYS A 389 2.52 3.43 7.53
N TYR A 390 3.20 2.29 7.42
CA TYR A 390 2.64 0.99 7.75
C TYR A 390 3.33 0.40 8.96
N ALA A 391 2.53 -0.21 9.84
CA ALA A 391 3.01 -0.95 10.99
C ALA A 391 2.63 -2.43 10.84
N PHE A 392 3.61 -3.30 11.01
CA PHE A 392 3.39 -4.73 11.19
C PHE A 392 2.98 -4.96 12.64
N THR A 393 1.83 -5.58 12.83
CA THR A 393 1.28 -5.92 14.16
C THR A 393 0.98 -7.40 14.23
N PRO A 394 0.82 -7.99 15.43
CA PRO A 394 0.38 -9.38 15.57
C PRO A 394 -0.94 -9.72 14.86
N GLN A 395 -1.77 -8.70 14.58
CA GLN A 395 -3.05 -8.82 13.88
C GLN A 395 -2.95 -8.60 12.36
N GLY A 396 -1.76 -8.27 11.85
CA GLY A 396 -1.52 -7.97 10.43
C GLY A 396 -0.86 -6.62 10.20
N ILE A 397 -0.74 -6.25 8.92
CA ILE A 397 -0.16 -4.95 8.50
C ILE A 397 -1.27 -3.91 8.42
N TYR A 398 -1.09 -2.78 9.13
CA TYR A 398 -2.03 -1.67 9.12
C TYR A 398 -1.31 -0.35 8.85
N GLU A 399 -1.96 0.54 8.11
CA GLU A 399 -1.54 1.93 8.02
C GLU A 399 -1.73 2.62 9.38
N LEU A 400 -0.79 3.47 9.82
CA LEU A 400 -0.91 4.20 11.09
C LEU A 400 -2.18 5.06 11.15
N LYS A 401 -2.63 5.57 10.00
CA LYS A 401 -3.86 6.34 9.88
C LYS A 401 -5.12 5.51 10.20
N TYR A 402 -5.07 4.19 10.05
CA TYR A 402 -6.18 3.29 10.35
C TYR A 402 -6.60 3.35 11.83
N PHE A 403 -5.70 3.67 12.75
CA PHE A 403 -6.02 3.77 14.17
C PHE A 403 -6.84 5.01 14.53
N PHE A 404 -6.87 6.03 13.67
CA PHE A 404 -7.62 7.26 13.86
C PHE A 404 -9.01 7.15 13.23
N ASN A 405 -9.93 6.58 14.00
CA ASN A 405 -11.30 6.31 13.57
C ASN A 405 -12.30 7.20 14.26
N SER A 406 -13.37 7.58 13.53
CA SER A 406 -14.49 8.31 14.09
C SER A 406 -15.21 7.50 15.17
N SER A 407 -15.65 8.19 16.23
CA SER A 407 -16.39 7.59 17.32
C SER A 407 -17.87 7.43 16.99
N ILE A 408 -18.44 6.28 17.34
CA ILE A 408 -19.89 6.00 17.31
C ILE A 408 -20.34 5.81 18.76
N ARG A 409 -21.39 6.52 19.17
CA ARG A 409 -21.90 6.47 20.56
C ARG A 409 -22.65 5.16 20.81
N ARG A 410 -22.38 4.53 21.95
CA ARG A 410 -23.19 3.44 22.51
C ARG A 410 -24.41 3.98 23.25
N SER A 411 -25.48 3.17 23.36
CA SER A 411 -26.71 3.53 24.08
C SER A 411 -26.53 3.65 25.60
N GLN A 412 -25.55 2.92 26.15
CA GLN A 412 -25.28 2.87 27.60
C GLN A 412 -24.03 3.62 28.04
N GLY A 413 -23.50 4.52 27.21
CA GLY A 413 -22.24 5.20 27.49
C GLY A 413 -21.04 4.49 26.87
N GLY A 414 -20.01 5.26 26.54
CA GLY A 414 -18.86 4.81 25.80
C GLY A 414 -18.98 5.03 24.28
N SER A 415 -17.88 4.87 23.60
CA SER A 415 -17.78 5.04 22.15
C SER A 415 -17.07 3.85 21.53
N ILE A 416 -17.46 3.50 20.31
CA ILE A 416 -16.86 2.41 19.52
C ILE A 416 -16.28 3.01 18.24
N ALA A 417 -15.17 2.46 17.76
CA ALA A 417 -14.58 2.83 16.49
C ALA A 417 -15.45 2.35 15.31
N SER A 418 -15.52 3.16 14.24
CA SER A 418 -16.28 2.80 13.04
C SER A 418 -15.78 1.49 12.40
N ALA A 419 -14.47 1.21 12.45
CA ALA A 419 -13.89 -0.02 11.93
C ALA A 419 -14.36 -1.28 12.70
N SER A 420 -14.50 -1.20 14.03
CA SER A 420 -15.04 -2.29 14.86
C SER A 420 -16.50 -2.60 14.50
N VAL A 421 -17.28 -1.58 14.16
CA VAL A 421 -18.67 -1.77 13.71
C VAL A 421 -18.73 -2.41 12.33
N GLN A 422 -17.84 -2.00 11.40
CA GLN A 422 -17.72 -2.63 10.08
C GLN A 422 -17.37 -4.12 10.19
N ASP A 423 -16.45 -4.47 11.10
CA ASP A 423 -16.09 -5.86 11.34
C ASP A 423 -17.26 -6.68 11.90
N LYS A 424 -18.02 -6.13 12.84
CA LYS A 424 -19.24 -6.76 13.33
C LYS A 424 -20.28 -6.98 12.22
N ILE A 425 -20.48 -5.99 11.33
CA ILE A 425 -21.36 -6.14 10.18
C ILE A 425 -20.86 -7.28 9.29
N ARG A 426 -19.55 -7.39 9.05
CA ARG A 426 -18.95 -8.49 8.28
C ARG A 426 -19.24 -9.85 8.94
N GLN A 427 -19.06 -9.96 10.25
CA GLN A 427 -19.33 -11.19 11.01
C GLN A 427 -20.79 -11.60 10.96
N ILE A 428 -21.73 -10.63 11.13
CA ILE A 428 -23.17 -10.87 11.03
C ILE A 428 -23.54 -11.39 9.63
N ILE A 429 -22.96 -10.78 8.57
CA ILE A 429 -23.21 -11.20 7.19
C ILE A 429 -22.58 -12.57 6.89
N ALA A 430 -21.38 -12.85 7.43
CA ALA A 430 -20.73 -14.14 7.27
C ALA A 430 -21.52 -15.29 7.94
N GLY A 431 -22.22 -14.99 9.04
CA GLY A 431 -23.07 -15.96 9.76
C GLY A 431 -24.52 -16.01 9.27
N GLU A 432 -24.89 -15.29 8.20
CA GLU A 432 -26.29 -15.27 7.72
C GLU A 432 -26.65 -16.55 6.93
N ASN A 433 -27.95 -16.87 6.93
CA ASN A 433 -28.46 -17.95 6.07
C ASN A 433 -28.51 -17.48 4.61
N PRO A 434 -27.82 -18.16 3.67
CA PRO A 434 -27.81 -17.77 2.25
C PRO A 434 -29.21 -17.72 1.59
N LYS A 435 -30.15 -18.55 2.05
CA LYS A 435 -31.55 -18.56 1.55
C LYS A 435 -32.38 -17.38 2.06
N LYS A 436 -32.04 -16.83 3.24
CA LYS A 436 -32.76 -15.69 3.85
C LYS A 436 -31.78 -14.66 4.40
N PRO A 437 -31.05 -13.92 3.54
CA PRO A 437 -30.07 -12.95 3.97
C PRO A 437 -30.71 -11.79 4.73
N TYR A 438 -30.01 -11.25 5.72
CA TYR A 438 -30.50 -10.14 6.54
C TYR A 438 -30.61 -8.85 5.72
N SER A 439 -31.72 -8.14 5.90
CA SER A 439 -31.85 -6.78 5.37
C SER A 439 -31.02 -5.79 6.19
N ASP A 440 -30.68 -4.64 5.60
CA ASP A 440 -29.94 -3.58 6.31
C ASP A 440 -30.71 -3.10 7.59
N ASP A 441 -32.05 -3.17 7.58
CA ASP A 441 -32.89 -2.89 8.78
C ASP A 441 -32.70 -3.94 9.86
N LYS A 442 -32.66 -5.22 9.48
CA LYS A 442 -32.45 -6.32 10.44
C LYS A 442 -31.06 -6.31 11.04
N ILE A 443 -30.05 -5.99 10.21
CA ILE A 443 -28.67 -5.79 10.71
C ILE A 443 -28.62 -4.62 11.71
N ALA A 444 -29.33 -3.52 11.42
CA ALA A 444 -29.41 -2.39 12.36
C ALA A 444 -30.10 -2.78 13.69
N GLN A 445 -31.12 -3.67 13.65
CA GLN A 445 -31.78 -4.19 14.86
C GLN A 445 -30.82 -5.08 15.68
N ILE A 446 -30.09 -5.99 15.05
CA ILE A 446 -29.09 -6.85 15.73
C ILE A 446 -28.01 -5.99 16.38
N LEU A 447 -27.49 -4.98 15.66
CA LEU A 447 -26.52 -4.04 16.23
C LEU A 447 -27.08 -3.22 17.40
N LYS A 448 -28.39 -2.93 17.37
CA LYS A 448 -29.05 -2.26 18.50
C LYS A 448 -29.19 -3.14 19.73
N GLU A 449 -29.39 -4.46 19.56
CA GLU A 449 -29.32 -5.45 20.66
C GLU A 449 -27.91 -5.50 21.26
N ASP A 450 -26.87 -5.35 20.45
CA ASP A 450 -25.46 -5.18 20.86
C ASP A 450 -25.14 -3.76 21.41
N GLN A 451 -26.18 -2.96 21.72
CA GLN A 451 -26.08 -1.59 22.26
C GLN A 451 -25.42 -0.57 21.30
N ILE A 452 -25.31 -0.88 20.02
CA ILE A 452 -24.75 0.00 19.00
C ILE A 452 -25.91 0.65 18.25
N ASN A 453 -26.15 1.94 18.49
CA ASN A 453 -27.26 2.65 17.85
C ASN A 453 -26.82 3.26 16.51
N ILE A 454 -27.17 2.59 15.42
CA ILE A 454 -26.80 3.01 14.06
C ILE A 454 -28.03 3.01 13.17
N ALA A 455 -28.15 4.07 12.35
CA ALA A 455 -29.21 4.17 11.36
C ALA A 455 -29.01 3.20 10.20
N ARG A 456 -30.11 2.71 9.60
CA ARG A 456 -30.11 1.85 8.40
C ARG A 456 -29.20 2.39 7.27
N ARG A 457 -29.26 3.71 7.00
CA ARG A 457 -28.44 4.35 5.96
C ARG A 457 -26.95 4.19 6.23
N THR A 458 -26.53 4.25 7.48
CA THR A 458 -25.13 4.06 7.89
C THR A 458 -24.70 2.60 7.74
N VAL A 459 -25.59 1.64 8.05
CA VAL A 459 -25.34 0.21 7.80
C VAL A 459 -25.16 -0.05 6.31
N ALA A 460 -26.04 0.51 5.46
CA ALA A 460 -25.92 0.39 4.01
C ALA A 460 -24.58 0.96 3.50
N LYS A 461 -24.17 2.15 3.99
CA LYS A 461 -22.88 2.76 3.65
C LYS A 461 -21.70 1.86 4.05
N TYR A 462 -21.70 1.31 5.25
CA TYR A 462 -20.63 0.42 5.73
C TYR A 462 -20.60 -0.90 4.94
N ARG A 463 -21.75 -1.47 4.61
CA ARG A 463 -21.85 -2.65 3.77
C ARG A 463 -21.26 -2.40 2.36
N GLU A 464 -21.55 -1.24 1.77
CA GLU A 464 -20.97 -0.84 0.48
C GLU A 464 -19.46 -0.64 0.54
N MET A 465 -18.96 -0.02 1.61
CA MET A 465 -17.51 0.10 1.87
C MET A 465 -16.82 -1.27 1.98
N LEU A 466 -17.52 -2.27 2.54
CA LEU A 466 -17.06 -3.66 2.60
C LEU A 466 -17.23 -4.42 1.27
N LYS A 467 -17.71 -3.76 0.20
CA LYS A 467 -18.01 -4.36 -1.12
C LYS A 467 -19.00 -5.53 -1.05
N VAL A 468 -19.88 -5.54 -0.05
CA VAL A 468 -20.90 -6.58 0.13
C VAL A 468 -22.20 -6.15 -0.56
N LEU A 469 -22.76 -7.06 -1.36
CA LEU A 469 -23.98 -6.82 -2.12
C LEU A 469 -25.21 -6.67 -1.19
N PRO A 470 -26.29 -5.96 -1.63
CA PRO A 470 -27.53 -5.86 -0.86
C PRO A 470 -28.21 -7.22 -0.71
N SER A 471 -29.08 -7.37 0.31
CA SER A 471 -29.75 -8.64 0.65
C SER A 471 -30.42 -9.31 -0.54
N ASN A 472 -31.06 -8.54 -1.44
CA ASN A 472 -31.70 -9.08 -2.64
C ASN A 472 -30.72 -9.80 -3.59
N LYS A 473 -29.50 -9.27 -3.73
CA LYS A 473 -28.47 -9.87 -4.59
C LYS A 473 -27.65 -10.96 -3.88
N ARG A 474 -27.66 -11.01 -2.52
CA ARG A 474 -27.01 -12.08 -1.76
C ARG A 474 -27.84 -13.35 -1.66
N LYS A 475 -29.15 -13.26 -1.85
CA LYS A 475 -30.04 -14.41 -1.73
C LYS A 475 -29.64 -15.50 -2.71
N GLN A 476 -29.35 -16.69 -2.19
CA GLN A 476 -29.20 -17.93 -2.95
C GLN A 476 -30.52 -18.68 -2.96
N ILE A 477 -30.78 -19.38 -4.01
CA ILE A 477 -32.02 -20.14 -4.23
C ILE A 477 -31.84 -21.56 -3.82
#